data_442d182d4fb527a9c108e16e1677ee24
#
_entry.id   442d182d4fb527a9c108e16e1677ee24
#
_cell.length_a   1.000
_cell.length_b   1.000
_cell.length_c   1.000
_cell.angle_alpha   90.00
_cell.angle_beta   90.00
_cell.angle_gamma   90.00
#
_symmetry.space_group_name_H-M   'P 1'
#
loop_
_entity.id
_entity.type
_entity.pdbx_description
1 polymer ?
#
loop_
_entity_poly.entity_id
_entity_poly.type
_entity_poly.pdbx_seq_one_letter_code
_entity_poly.pdbx_strand_id
1 'polypeptide(L)'
;MGLCYTCRMASVLLCLSTSKYNSRVIEKGAQIAKNNHATLSAVYVQTPKDESMSAASKSCLRENIKFAESKGAKVTILYGHNKIRQIVEYVDVSQVDCVVIEKSLASQALFRLRDIDVYSVNYPHDYRRLFYFDFSSFR
;
A
#
# COMPACT_ATOMS: atom_id res chain seq x y z
N MET A 1 -8.97 7.80 28.01
CA MET A 1 -9.03 7.24 27.67
C MET A 1 -9.39 6.53 27.10
N GLY A 2 -9.33 6.16 26.85
CA GLY A 2 -9.38 5.51 26.25
C GLY A 2 -9.96 4.91 25.83
N LEU A 3 -10.35 4.89 25.76
CA LEU A 3 -11.03 4.30 25.29
C LEU A 3 -10.86 3.87 24.09
N CYS A 4 -10.38 4.09 23.53
CA CYS A 4 -10.32 3.72 22.27
C CYS A 4 -9.17 2.96 21.93
N TYR A 5 -8.85 2.08 22.73
CA TYR A 5 -7.80 1.27 22.49
C TYR A 5 -8.06 0.44 21.33
N THR A 6 -9.28 0.03 21.17
CA THR A 6 -9.64 -0.87 20.09
C THR A 6 -9.49 -0.22 18.76
N CYS A 7 -9.42 1.08 18.72
CA CYS A 7 -9.27 1.78 17.48
C CYS A 7 -7.86 2.21 17.24
N ARG A 8 -6.96 1.81 18.12
CA ARG A 8 -5.62 2.29 17.96
C ARG A 8 -4.94 1.66 16.81
N MET A 9 -4.35 2.47 15.99
CA MET A 9 -3.61 2.01 14.85
C MET A 9 -2.13 2.15 15.15
N ALA A 10 -1.43 1.03 15.22
CA ALA A 10 -0.02 1.02 15.56
C ALA A 10 0.90 0.73 14.38
N SER A 11 0.37 0.19 13.31
CA SER A 11 1.19 -0.26 12.19
C SER A 11 0.47 -0.06 10.87
N VAL A 12 1.10 0.65 9.95
CA VAL A 12 0.56 0.95 8.62
C VAL A 12 1.47 0.34 7.58
N LEU A 13 0.88 -0.36 6.62
CA LEU A 13 1.61 -1.00 5.53
C LEU A 13 1.26 -0.35 4.20
N LEU A 14 2.29 0.05 3.46
CA LEU A 14 2.13 0.57 2.11
C LEU A 14 2.34 -0.56 1.13
N CYS A 15 1.48 -0.66 0.12
CA CYS A 15 1.69 -1.62 -0.95
C CYS A 15 2.30 -0.89 -2.14
N LEU A 16 3.55 -1.18 -2.42
CA LEU A 16 4.30 -0.50 -3.48
C LEU A 16 4.04 -1.15 -4.84
N SER A 17 4.22 -0.37 -5.87
CA SER A 17 4.03 -0.85 -7.23
C SER A 17 5.01 -0.13 -8.16
N THR A 18 4.94 -0.46 -9.43
CA THR A 18 5.79 0.18 -10.44
C THR A 18 5.08 1.40 -11.06
N SER A 19 3.92 1.76 -10.57
CA SER A 19 3.16 2.88 -11.11
C SER A 19 3.78 4.21 -10.69
N LYS A 20 3.80 5.16 -11.59
CA LYS A 20 4.25 6.50 -11.24
C LYS A 20 3.30 7.18 -10.27
N TYR A 21 2.09 6.65 -10.13
CA TYR A 21 1.12 7.22 -9.20
C TYR A 21 1.20 6.59 -7.81
N ASN A 22 2.12 5.67 -7.62
CA ASN A 22 2.25 5.01 -6.33
C ASN A 22 2.64 5.99 -5.22
N SER A 23 3.18 7.14 -5.57
CA SER A 23 3.47 8.18 -4.59
C SER A 23 2.22 8.56 -3.80
N ARG A 24 1.04 8.46 -4.40
CA ARG A 24 -0.21 8.76 -3.70
C ARG A 24 -0.48 7.79 -2.56
N VAL A 25 -0.19 6.51 -2.79
CA VAL A 25 -0.31 5.49 -1.75
C VAL A 25 0.69 5.80 -0.64
N ILE A 26 1.91 6.12 -1.00
CA ILE A 26 2.96 6.39 -0.04
C ILE A 26 2.63 7.60 0.81
N GLU A 27 2.18 8.69 0.18
CA GLU A 27 1.84 9.89 0.91
C GLU A 27 0.66 9.67 1.84
N LYS A 28 -0.35 8.94 1.37
CA LYS A 28 -1.52 8.68 2.19
C LYS A 28 -1.14 7.85 3.41
N GLY A 29 -0.38 6.81 3.20
CA GLY A 29 0.04 5.95 4.31
C GLY A 29 0.93 6.68 5.30
N ALA A 30 1.82 7.53 4.79
CA ALA A 30 2.69 8.30 5.67
C ALA A 30 1.87 9.26 6.53
N GLN A 31 0.83 9.86 5.94
CA GLN A 31 -0.03 10.75 6.68
C GLN A 31 -0.80 10.01 7.77
N ILE A 32 -1.34 8.83 7.42
CA ILE A 32 -2.06 8.03 8.39
C ILE A 32 -1.14 7.63 9.54
N ALA A 33 0.06 7.20 9.21
CA ALA A 33 1.02 6.79 10.24
C ALA A 33 1.37 7.95 11.15
N LYS A 34 1.61 9.11 10.58
CA LYS A 34 1.96 10.28 11.36
C LYS A 34 0.82 10.68 12.29
N ASN A 35 -0.41 10.68 11.78
CA ASN A 35 -1.56 11.08 12.57
C ASN A 35 -1.86 10.12 13.72
N ASN A 36 -1.42 8.89 13.59
CA ASN A 36 -1.69 7.86 14.60
C ASN A 36 -0.47 7.47 15.39
N HIS A 37 0.66 8.11 15.14
CA HIS A 37 1.93 7.76 15.78
C HIS A 37 2.25 6.29 15.53
N ALA A 38 1.96 5.82 14.33
CA ALA A 38 2.12 4.42 13.96
C ALA A 38 3.43 4.20 13.22
N THR A 39 3.92 2.98 13.25
CA THR A 39 5.09 2.64 12.44
C THR A 39 4.64 2.49 10.99
N LEU A 40 5.55 2.77 10.08
CA LEU A 40 5.27 2.69 8.66
C LEU A 40 6.17 1.65 8.03
N SER A 41 5.58 0.74 7.29
CA SER A 41 6.34 -0.25 6.54
C SER A 41 5.78 -0.33 5.12
N ALA A 42 6.51 -0.95 4.24
CA ALA A 42 6.09 -1.06 2.85
C ALA A 42 6.53 -2.40 2.29
N VAL A 43 5.75 -2.94 1.38
CA VAL A 43 6.11 -4.18 0.70
C VAL A 43 5.93 -4.01 -0.79
N TYR A 44 6.79 -4.67 -1.54
CA TYR A 44 6.63 -4.84 -2.97
C TYR A 44 6.65 -6.33 -3.24
N VAL A 45 5.68 -6.83 -3.97
CA VAL A 45 5.64 -8.25 -4.31
C VAL A 45 6.26 -8.42 -5.68
N GLN A 46 7.39 -9.11 -5.74
CA GLN A 46 8.06 -9.39 -6.98
C GLN A 46 7.52 -10.71 -7.52
N THR A 47 7.04 -10.70 -8.74
CA THR A 47 6.48 -11.89 -9.38
C THR A 47 7.41 -12.30 -10.51
N PRO A 48 7.25 -13.52 -11.04
CA PRO A 48 8.08 -13.94 -12.18
C PRO A 48 7.94 -13.03 -13.38
N LYS A 49 6.81 -12.35 -13.54
CA LYS A 49 6.63 -11.43 -14.65
C LYS A 49 7.56 -10.23 -14.57
N ASP A 50 8.07 -9.94 -13.39
CA ASP A 50 8.93 -8.78 -13.23
C ASP A 50 10.26 -8.91 -13.96
N GLU A 51 10.63 -10.12 -14.33
CA GLU A 51 11.86 -10.31 -15.08
C GLU A 51 11.81 -9.64 -16.45
N SER A 52 10.62 -9.50 -17.00
CA SER A 52 10.47 -8.84 -18.29
C SER A 52 10.00 -7.40 -18.13
N MET A 53 10.13 -6.86 -16.94
CA MET A 53 9.71 -5.50 -16.68
C MET A 53 10.57 -4.50 -17.45
N SER A 54 9.96 -3.48 -17.98
CA SER A 54 10.68 -2.46 -18.74
C SER A 54 11.62 -1.66 -17.84
N ALA A 55 12.59 -1.01 -18.47
CA ALA A 55 13.51 -0.15 -17.74
C ALA A 55 12.76 0.99 -17.05
N ALA A 56 11.73 1.51 -17.70
CA ALA A 56 10.93 2.58 -17.11
C ALA A 56 10.22 2.11 -15.85
N SER A 57 9.65 0.91 -15.87
CA SER A 57 8.98 0.36 -14.70
C SER A 57 9.96 0.10 -13.57
N LYS A 58 11.16 -0.40 -13.90
CA LYS A 58 12.18 -0.62 -12.89
C LYS A 58 12.61 0.70 -12.23
N SER A 59 12.71 1.74 -13.03
CA SER A 59 13.09 3.05 -12.52
C SER A 59 12.00 3.60 -11.61
N CYS A 60 10.75 3.48 -12.00
CA CYS A 60 9.65 3.92 -11.17
C CYS A 60 9.63 3.17 -9.84
N LEU A 61 9.87 1.86 -9.89
CA LEU A 61 9.88 1.08 -8.66
C LEU A 61 10.97 1.56 -7.73
N ARG A 62 12.17 1.80 -8.26
CA ARG A 62 13.28 2.30 -7.43
C ARG A 62 12.92 3.63 -6.81
N GLU A 63 12.30 4.52 -7.56
CA GLU A 63 11.90 5.80 -7.03
C GLU A 63 10.84 5.67 -5.95
N ASN A 64 9.89 4.78 -6.16
CA ASN A 64 8.84 4.55 -5.17
C ASN A 64 9.42 3.99 -3.88
N ILE A 65 10.38 3.09 -3.98
CA ILE A 65 11.05 2.55 -2.80
C ILE A 65 11.77 3.65 -2.05
N LYS A 66 12.51 4.49 -2.77
CA LYS A 66 13.24 5.58 -2.14
C LYS A 66 12.28 6.57 -1.48
N PHE A 67 11.17 6.84 -2.14
CA PHE A 67 10.20 7.77 -1.59
C PHE A 67 9.59 7.21 -0.31
N ALA A 68 9.25 5.93 -0.30
CA ALA A 68 8.71 5.29 0.90
C ALA A 68 9.75 5.35 2.04
N GLU A 69 11.00 5.07 1.72
CA GLU A 69 12.05 5.14 2.73
C GLU A 69 12.24 6.55 3.26
N SER A 70 12.09 7.56 2.41
CA SER A 70 12.21 8.94 2.84
C SER A 70 11.09 9.34 3.80
N LYS A 71 9.98 8.60 3.79
CA LYS A 71 8.89 8.81 4.73
C LYS A 71 9.04 7.97 6.00
N GLY A 72 10.13 7.25 6.12
CA GLY A 72 10.40 6.45 7.29
C GLY A 72 9.93 5.00 7.17
N ALA A 73 9.52 4.57 5.99
CA ALA A 73 9.04 3.20 5.84
C ALA A 73 10.20 2.22 5.77
N LYS A 74 10.00 1.07 6.39
CA LYS A 74 10.92 -0.04 6.22
C LYS A 74 10.37 -0.87 5.07
N VAL A 75 11.14 -1.03 4.01
CA VAL A 75 10.67 -1.69 2.80
C VAL A 75 11.12 -3.14 2.76
N THR A 76 10.20 -4.04 2.45
CA THR A 76 10.47 -5.46 2.33
C THR A 76 10.02 -5.91 0.94
N ILE A 77 10.85 -6.72 0.29
CA ILE A 77 10.50 -7.31 -1.00
C ILE A 77 10.02 -8.73 -0.76
N LEU A 78 8.82 -9.00 -1.21
CA LEU A 78 8.23 -10.34 -1.11
C LEU A 78 8.29 -10.99 -2.48
N TYR A 79 8.28 -12.31 -2.51
CA TYR A 79 8.35 -13.04 -3.78
C TYR A 79 7.17 -14.00 -3.87
N GLY A 80 6.50 -14.04 -4.98
CA GLY A 80 5.41 -14.98 -5.18
C GLY A 80 4.62 -14.68 -6.44
N HIS A 81 3.76 -15.59 -6.83
CA HIS A 81 3.00 -15.45 -8.06
C HIS A 81 1.77 -14.56 -7.89
N ASN A 82 1.20 -14.55 -6.71
CA ASN A 82 -0.05 -13.83 -6.47
C ASN A 82 0.20 -12.69 -5.49
N LYS A 83 0.10 -11.47 -5.97
CA LYS A 83 0.40 -10.31 -5.14
C LYS A 83 -0.48 -10.20 -3.90
N ILE A 84 -1.77 -10.37 -4.08
CA ILE A 84 -2.68 -10.22 -2.96
C ILE A 84 -2.42 -11.29 -1.91
N ARG A 85 -2.17 -12.50 -2.33
CA ARG A 85 -1.90 -13.58 -1.40
C ARG A 85 -0.66 -13.28 -0.56
N GLN A 86 0.39 -12.77 -1.21
CA GLN A 86 1.61 -12.45 -0.48
C GLN A 86 1.39 -11.31 0.51
N ILE A 87 0.61 -10.32 0.12
CA ILE A 87 0.32 -9.20 1.00
C ILE A 87 -0.49 -9.68 2.21
N VAL A 88 -1.49 -10.53 1.98
CA VAL A 88 -2.32 -11.04 3.06
C VAL A 88 -1.49 -11.86 4.05
N GLU A 89 -0.61 -12.70 3.53
CA GLU A 89 0.26 -13.50 4.40
C GLU A 89 1.19 -12.60 5.22
N TYR A 90 1.72 -11.57 4.60
CA TYR A 90 2.61 -10.66 5.29
C TYR A 90 1.86 -9.91 6.41
N VAL A 91 0.64 -9.48 6.11
CA VAL A 91 -0.18 -8.77 7.08
C VAL A 91 -0.45 -9.65 8.30
N ASP A 92 -0.78 -10.91 8.05
CA ASP A 92 -1.08 -11.83 9.14
C ASP A 92 0.13 -12.06 10.05
N VAL A 93 1.30 -12.22 9.45
CA VAL A 93 2.50 -12.50 10.22
C VAL A 93 3.01 -11.25 10.94
N SER A 94 2.88 -10.10 10.31
CA SER A 94 3.47 -8.87 10.82
C SER A 94 2.54 -8.04 11.68
N GLN A 95 1.31 -8.49 11.86
CA GLN A 95 0.33 -7.80 12.71
C GLN A 95 0.12 -6.35 12.28
N VAL A 96 -0.16 -6.16 11.02
CA VAL A 96 -0.43 -4.85 10.46
C VAL A 96 -1.86 -4.44 10.80
N ASP A 97 -2.06 -3.20 11.12
CA ASP A 97 -3.39 -2.67 11.47
C ASP A 97 -4.09 -1.97 10.31
N CYS A 98 -3.31 -1.49 9.35
CA CYS A 98 -3.87 -0.71 8.25
C CYS A 98 -3.06 -0.97 7.00
N VAL A 99 -3.73 -1.19 5.89
CA VAL A 99 -3.08 -1.39 4.59
C VAL A 99 -3.51 -0.26 3.67
N VAL A 100 -2.56 0.35 2.98
CA VAL A 100 -2.85 1.38 1.99
C VAL A 100 -2.44 0.84 0.63
N ILE A 101 -3.37 0.81 -0.30
CA ILE A 101 -3.18 0.11 -1.56
C ILE A 101 -3.93 0.83 -2.68
N GLU A 102 -3.51 0.62 -3.91
CA GLU A 102 -4.22 1.22 -5.03
C GLU A 102 -5.61 0.62 -5.16
N LYS A 103 -6.55 1.42 -5.63
CA LYS A 103 -7.94 1.01 -5.66
C LYS A 103 -8.19 -0.23 -6.51
N SER A 104 -7.46 -0.40 -7.59
CA SER A 104 -7.67 -1.54 -8.46
C SER A 104 -7.45 -2.88 -7.76
N LEU A 105 -6.67 -2.90 -6.70
CA LEU A 105 -6.42 -4.11 -5.94
C LEU A 105 -7.18 -4.15 -4.62
N ALA A 106 -7.78 -3.04 -4.24
CA ALA A 106 -8.39 -2.92 -2.92
C ALA A 106 -9.54 -3.90 -2.70
N SER A 107 -10.35 -4.14 -3.72
CA SER A 107 -11.48 -5.04 -3.54
C SER A 107 -11.03 -6.47 -3.22
N GLN A 108 -9.94 -6.91 -3.84
CA GLN A 108 -9.40 -8.23 -3.54
C GLN A 108 -8.84 -8.29 -2.13
N ALA A 109 -8.18 -7.23 -1.71
CA ALA A 109 -7.63 -7.16 -0.37
C ALA A 109 -8.74 -7.14 0.67
N LEU A 110 -9.78 -6.36 0.45
CA LEU A 110 -10.89 -6.28 1.39
C LEU A 110 -11.55 -7.62 1.62
N PHE A 111 -11.63 -8.41 0.57
CA PHE A 111 -12.25 -9.70 0.69
C PHE A 111 -11.48 -10.61 1.64
N ARG A 112 -10.19 -10.43 1.73
CA ARG A 112 -9.33 -11.29 2.53
C ARG A 112 -8.89 -10.69 3.87
N LEU A 113 -8.81 -9.38 3.95
CA LEU A 113 -8.36 -8.70 5.17
C LEU A 113 -9.57 -8.21 5.95
N ARG A 114 -10.05 -9.02 6.86
CA ARG A 114 -11.30 -8.71 7.53
C ARG A 114 -11.22 -7.74 8.68
N ASP A 115 -10.25 -7.86 9.51
CA ASP A 115 -10.16 -7.01 10.70
C ASP A 115 -9.13 -5.92 10.56
N ILE A 116 -8.81 -5.58 9.32
CA ILE A 116 -7.77 -4.62 9.03
C ILE A 116 -8.39 -3.47 8.25
N ASP A 117 -8.01 -2.26 8.56
CA ASP A 117 -8.46 -1.10 7.79
C ASP A 117 -7.74 -1.10 6.46
N VAL A 118 -8.47 -0.99 5.38
CA VAL A 118 -7.89 -0.92 4.05
C VAL A 118 -8.25 0.43 3.44
N TYR A 119 -7.23 1.22 3.15
CA TYR A 119 -7.43 2.51 2.51
C TYR A 119 -7.03 2.37 1.05
N SER A 120 -7.92 2.70 0.18
CA SER A 120 -7.64 2.60 -1.25
C SER A 120 -7.37 3.98 -1.82
N VAL A 121 -6.42 4.03 -2.74
CA VAL A 121 -6.07 5.28 -3.39
C VAL A 121 -6.34 5.12 -4.89
N ASN A 122 -7.07 6.06 -5.42
CA ASN A 122 -7.46 6.04 -6.81
C ASN A 122 -6.38 6.67 -7.67
N TYR A 123 -5.93 5.94 -8.67
CA TYR A 123 -4.94 6.47 -9.62
C TYR A 123 -5.68 7.07 -10.81
N PRO A 124 -5.18 8.12 -11.38
CA PRO A 124 -5.78 8.65 -12.59
C PRO A 124 -5.51 7.69 -13.72
N HIS A 125 -6.56 7.19 -14.35
CA HIS A 125 -6.37 6.25 -15.36
C HIS A 125 -6.12 6.91 -16.64
N ASP A 126 -6.89 7.77 -17.07
CA ASP A 126 -6.59 8.32 -18.25
C ASP A 126 -7.47 9.38 -18.40
N TYR A 127 -7.20 10.02 -19.25
CA TYR A 127 -7.72 11.12 -19.53
C TYR A 127 -9.08 11.10 -19.70
N ARG A 128 -9.62 10.12 -19.85
CA ARG A 128 -10.99 10.11 -20.03
C ARG A 128 -11.71 10.34 -18.79
N ARG A 129 -11.11 10.26 -17.67
CA ARG A 129 -11.80 10.47 -16.48
C ARG A 129 -11.90 11.89 -16.28
N LEU A 130 -12.97 12.44 -16.63
CA LEU A 130 -13.21 13.83 -16.46
C LEU A 130 -13.28 14.15 -15.03
N PHE A 131 -13.66 13.22 -14.20
CA PHE A 131 -13.68 13.50 -12.83
C PHE A 131 -13.43 12.23 -12.19
N TYR A 132 -12.82 12.22 -11.10
CA TYR A 132 -12.75 11.06 -10.32
C TYR A 132 -12.41 11.51 -8.94
N PHE A 133 -12.67 10.67 -7.97
CA PHE A 133 -12.47 11.02 -6.63
C PHE A 133 -11.35 10.23 -6.07
N ASP A 134 -10.64 10.82 -5.18
CA ASP A 134 -9.58 10.17 -4.52
C ASP A 134 -10.15 9.58 -3.27
N PHE A 135 -10.75 8.43 -3.37
CA PHE A 135 -11.31 7.79 -2.23
C PHE A 135 -10.19 7.15 -1.47
N SER A 136 -9.76 7.77 -0.45
CA SER A 136 -8.62 7.27 0.26
C SER A 136 -9.00 6.33 1.37
N SER A 137 -10.26 6.18 1.69
CA SER A 137 -10.61 5.17 2.65
C SER A 137 -11.78 4.39 2.13
N PHE A 138 -11.76 3.08 2.35
CA PHE A 138 -12.72 2.25 1.79
C PHE A 138 -12.70 0.97 2.56
N ARG A 139 -13.78 0.58 3.09
CA ARG A 139 -13.86 -0.58 3.92
C ARG A 139 -14.89 -1.54 3.50
#